data_7f43bf7f82ccf4054ebcde79c626ab72
#
_entry.id   7f43bf7f82ccf4054ebcde79c626ab72
#
_cell.length_a   1.000
_cell.length_b   1.000
_cell.length_c   1.000
_cell.angle_alpha   90.00
_cell.angle_beta   90.00
_cell.angle_gamma   90.00
#
_symmetry.space_group_name_H-M   'P 1'
#
loop_
_entity.id
_entity.type
_entity.pdbx_description
1 polymer ?
#
loop_
_entity_poly.entity_id
_entity_poly.type
_entity_poly.pdbx_seq_one_letter_code
_entity_poly.pdbx_strand_id
1 'polypeptide(L)'
;MKKYILSLDQGTTSSRAIVFDKQGSIISIAQKEFTQYFPQPGWVEHDPNEIWSTQVGVAAEAITKEGLTSQNIAGIGITNQRETLVVWDRKTGKPVYNAIVWQDKRTSDFCDELKAKGKSEFIREKTGLVIDAYFSATKVTWILDHVEGVRERAEAGDLILGTIDTWLIWNFTKGEQHVTDVTNASRTMLFNIHTMSWDEELLALFRIPKSMLPQVKQSSEVYASTKPSFFGEKIPISGIAGDQQAALFGQMCTKKGMVKNTYGTGCFMLMNIGEKPIISKNNLLTTVAWKINGKTHYALEGSIFIAGAVVQWLRDGLKIIRTSQEVEALASSVSSSEGVYFVPAFAGLGAPHWNQQAQGTLFGLTRGSTDAHIARAAIESIAFQTMDVLKAMEADAGIAVKELRVDGGATINNMLMQFQSDVLNTTTIRPKVVETTAMGAAFLAGLAVGYWESPEEIQDIWQVDTTFTPSHSRESIDKQIKGWYKAIEALEYWTKIN
;
A
#
# COMPACT_ATOMS: atom_id res chain seq x y z
N MET A 1 4.71 -12.63 -31.85
CA MET A 1 4.63 -11.15 -31.68
C MET A 1 4.31 -10.90 -30.21
N LYS A 2 5.10 -10.06 -29.52
CA LYS A 2 4.89 -9.71 -28.09
C LYS A 2 3.62 -8.87 -27.95
N LYS A 3 2.57 -9.42 -27.32
CA LYS A 3 1.23 -8.83 -27.32
C LYS A 3 0.71 -8.50 -25.93
N TYR A 4 1.45 -8.88 -24.87
CA TYR A 4 0.96 -8.79 -23.49
C TYR A 4 2.04 -8.33 -22.52
N ILE A 5 1.62 -7.75 -21.41
CA ILE A 5 2.46 -7.48 -20.24
C ILE A 5 2.02 -8.41 -19.10
N LEU A 6 2.98 -9.02 -18.43
CA LEU A 6 2.76 -9.80 -17.22
C LEU A 6 3.02 -8.89 -16.00
N SER A 7 2.05 -8.78 -15.12
CA SER A 7 2.21 -8.14 -13.81
C SER A 7 2.27 -9.19 -12.72
N LEU A 8 3.26 -9.05 -11.83
CA LEU A 8 3.41 -9.82 -10.62
C LEU A 8 3.02 -8.93 -9.45
N ASP A 9 1.97 -9.31 -8.74
CA ASP A 9 1.46 -8.61 -7.56
C ASP A 9 1.67 -9.49 -6.33
N GLN A 10 2.73 -9.19 -5.59
CA GLN A 10 3.08 -9.91 -4.38
C GLN A 10 2.48 -9.19 -3.17
N GLY A 11 1.25 -9.56 -2.81
CA GLY A 11 0.51 -9.01 -1.68
C GLY A 11 0.95 -9.57 -0.33
N THR A 12 0.31 -9.11 0.74
CA THR A 12 0.62 -9.55 2.11
C THR A 12 0.22 -11.00 2.37
N THR A 13 -0.86 -11.48 1.77
CA THR A 13 -1.41 -12.82 2.03
C THR A 13 -1.36 -13.76 0.85
N SER A 14 -1.09 -13.25 -0.34
CA SER A 14 -1.10 -14.04 -1.58
C SER A 14 -0.16 -13.48 -2.64
N SER A 15 0.35 -14.35 -3.48
CA SER A 15 1.03 -14.03 -4.72
C SER A 15 0.02 -14.08 -5.86
N ARG A 16 0.03 -13.08 -6.72
CA ARG A 16 -0.86 -12.96 -7.87
C ARG A 16 -0.05 -12.67 -9.14
N ALA A 17 -0.54 -13.13 -10.28
CA ALA A 17 -0.02 -12.79 -11.59
C ALA A 17 -1.17 -12.49 -12.53
N ILE A 18 -1.07 -11.40 -13.29
CA ILE A 18 -2.10 -10.94 -14.22
C ILE A 18 -1.45 -10.61 -15.57
N VAL A 19 -2.04 -11.12 -16.64
CA VAL A 19 -1.65 -10.80 -18.00
C VAL A 19 -2.60 -9.75 -18.56
N PHE A 20 -2.02 -8.63 -19.02
CA PHE A 20 -2.76 -7.52 -19.62
C PHE A 20 -2.47 -7.39 -21.12
N ASP A 21 -3.50 -7.07 -21.91
CA ASP A 21 -3.35 -6.68 -23.31
C ASP A 21 -3.05 -5.17 -23.46
N LYS A 22 -2.92 -4.71 -24.71
CA LYS A 22 -2.61 -3.31 -25.02
C LYS A 22 -3.76 -2.35 -24.65
N GLN A 23 -4.98 -2.84 -24.51
CA GLN A 23 -6.17 -2.10 -24.07
C GLN A 23 -6.32 -2.07 -22.54
N GLY A 24 -5.37 -2.66 -21.79
CA GLY A 24 -5.44 -2.76 -20.33
C GLY A 24 -6.46 -3.80 -19.85
N SER A 25 -6.98 -4.64 -20.76
CA SER A 25 -7.91 -5.71 -20.41
C SER A 25 -7.15 -6.87 -19.77
N ILE A 26 -7.79 -7.49 -18.78
CA ILE A 26 -7.26 -8.69 -18.13
C ILE A 26 -7.51 -9.88 -19.03
N ILE A 27 -6.45 -10.56 -19.44
CA ILE A 27 -6.49 -11.76 -20.28
C ILE A 27 -6.47 -13.02 -19.41
N SER A 28 -5.63 -13.02 -18.37
CA SER A 28 -5.47 -14.16 -17.48
C SER A 28 -5.11 -13.69 -16.07
N ILE A 29 -5.62 -14.42 -15.07
CA ILE A 29 -5.25 -14.23 -13.65
C ILE A 29 -4.94 -15.59 -13.03
N ALA A 30 -3.88 -15.64 -12.24
CA ALA A 30 -3.60 -16.72 -11.32
C ALA A 30 -3.24 -16.13 -9.94
N GLN A 31 -3.66 -16.81 -8.87
CA GLN A 31 -3.42 -16.37 -7.50
C GLN A 31 -3.23 -17.58 -6.59
N LYS A 32 -2.33 -17.44 -5.61
CA LYS A 32 -2.11 -18.45 -4.58
C LYS A 32 -1.79 -17.78 -3.26
N GLU A 33 -2.48 -18.18 -2.21
CA GLU A 33 -2.16 -17.80 -0.84
C GLU A 33 -0.89 -18.49 -0.37
N PHE A 34 -0.21 -17.89 0.61
CA PHE A 34 0.95 -18.46 1.29
C PHE A 34 0.82 -18.32 2.80
N THR A 35 1.62 -19.08 3.53
CA THR A 35 1.52 -19.21 4.98
C THR A 35 1.92 -17.90 5.69
N GLN A 36 1.10 -17.50 6.65
CA GLN A 36 1.38 -16.40 7.57
C GLN A 36 1.87 -16.99 8.90
N TYR A 37 3.01 -16.52 9.41
CA TYR A 37 3.58 -16.99 10.68
C TYR A 37 3.42 -15.91 11.75
N PHE A 38 2.96 -16.30 12.94
CA PHE A 38 2.77 -15.44 14.10
C PHE A 38 3.53 -16.00 15.31
N PRO A 39 4.89 -15.92 15.32
CA PRO A 39 5.70 -16.59 16.36
C PRO A 39 5.44 -16.11 17.78
N GLN A 40 5.08 -14.84 17.94
CA GLN A 40 4.76 -14.20 19.21
C GLN A 40 3.64 -13.16 19.00
N PRO A 41 2.96 -12.69 20.04
CA PRO A 41 1.99 -11.60 19.93
C PRO A 41 2.61 -10.36 19.27
N GLY A 42 1.98 -9.89 18.18
CA GLY A 42 2.44 -8.73 17.41
C GLY A 42 3.57 -9.01 16.42
N TRP A 43 4.09 -10.24 16.34
CA TRP A 43 5.07 -10.65 15.34
C TRP A 43 4.38 -11.23 14.11
N VAL A 44 4.86 -10.85 12.93
CA VAL A 44 4.33 -11.33 11.64
C VAL A 44 5.49 -11.63 10.71
N GLU A 45 5.55 -12.86 10.22
CA GLU A 45 6.63 -13.33 9.36
C GLU A 45 6.10 -14.10 8.16
N HIS A 46 6.87 -14.08 7.07
CA HIS A 46 6.67 -14.92 5.89
C HIS A 46 7.92 -15.73 5.59
N ASP A 47 7.77 -16.95 5.03
CA ASP A 47 8.90 -17.67 4.43
C ASP A 47 9.22 -17.06 3.06
N PRO A 48 10.44 -16.48 2.86
CA PRO A 48 10.83 -15.91 1.58
C PRO A 48 10.83 -16.93 0.43
N ASN A 49 11.08 -18.20 0.73
CA ASN A 49 11.07 -19.26 -0.28
C ASN A 49 9.66 -19.62 -0.71
N GLU A 50 8.68 -19.55 0.19
CA GLU A 50 7.28 -19.74 -0.14
C GLU A 50 6.74 -18.57 -0.98
N ILE A 51 7.10 -17.31 -0.65
CA ILE A 51 6.83 -16.13 -1.48
C ILE A 51 7.38 -16.36 -2.90
N TRP A 52 8.65 -16.75 -3.03
CA TRP A 52 9.27 -17.01 -4.31
C TRP A 52 8.56 -18.11 -5.09
N SER A 53 8.35 -19.27 -4.46
CA SER A 53 7.78 -20.45 -5.13
C SER A 53 6.33 -20.22 -5.57
N THR A 54 5.54 -19.53 -4.76
CA THR A 54 4.16 -19.17 -5.12
C THR A 54 4.13 -18.13 -6.23
N GLN A 55 5.01 -17.11 -6.19
CA GLN A 55 5.02 -16.06 -7.22
C GLN A 55 5.47 -16.60 -8.59
N VAL A 56 6.49 -17.43 -8.67
CA VAL A 56 6.90 -18.05 -9.95
C VAL A 56 5.86 -19.03 -10.45
N GLY A 57 5.19 -19.75 -9.55
CA GLY A 57 4.11 -20.68 -9.88
C GLY A 57 2.91 -19.99 -10.52
N VAL A 58 2.39 -18.93 -9.90
CA VAL A 58 1.25 -18.17 -10.45
C VAL A 58 1.64 -17.40 -11.72
N ALA A 59 2.90 -16.98 -11.87
CA ALA A 59 3.38 -16.38 -13.12
C ALA A 59 3.34 -17.36 -14.28
N ALA A 60 3.84 -18.59 -14.08
CA ALA A 60 3.78 -19.64 -15.08
C ALA A 60 2.33 -20.05 -15.42
N GLU A 61 1.47 -20.18 -14.40
CA GLU A 61 0.05 -20.47 -14.57
C GLU A 61 -0.66 -19.38 -15.39
N ALA A 62 -0.49 -18.10 -15.04
CA ALA A 62 -1.11 -16.99 -15.75
C ALA A 62 -0.69 -16.93 -17.22
N ILE A 63 0.58 -17.26 -17.55
CA ILE A 63 1.04 -17.33 -18.94
C ILE A 63 0.35 -18.50 -19.67
N THR A 64 0.29 -19.67 -19.06
CA THR A 64 -0.13 -20.90 -19.77
C THR A 64 -1.64 -21.11 -19.83
N LYS A 65 -2.38 -20.53 -18.89
CA LYS A 65 -3.83 -20.70 -18.74
C LYS A 65 -4.64 -20.39 -20.02
N GLU A 66 -4.22 -19.35 -20.77
CA GLU A 66 -4.83 -18.97 -22.04
C GLU A 66 -3.98 -19.41 -23.26
N GLY A 67 -3.18 -20.45 -23.10
CA GLY A 67 -2.34 -21.00 -24.17
C GLY A 67 -1.22 -20.08 -24.62
N LEU A 68 -0.84 -19.10 -23.81
CA LEU A 68 0.26 -18.18 -24.11
C LEU A 68 1.61 -18.84 -23.80
N THR A 69 2.66 -18.21 -24.30
CA THR A 69 4.06 -18.57 -24.02
C THR A 69 4.85 -17.30 -23.66
N SER A 70 6.06 -17.46 -23.17
CA SER A 70 6.98 -16.35 -22.92
C SER A 70 7.20 -15.45 -24.15
N GLN A 71 7.08 -15.99 -25.38
CA GLN A 71 7.19 -15.23 -26.63
C GLN A 71 6.07 -14.18 -26.79
N ASN A 72 4.94 -14.37 -26.12
CA ASN A 72 3.83 -13.43 -26.17
C ASN A 72 3.98 -12.28 -25.17
N ILE A 73 4.89 -12.40 -24.18
CA ILE A 73 5.09 -11.42 -23.11
C ILE A 73 6.18 -10.41 -23.48
N ALA A 74 5.84 -9.12 -23.49
CA ALA A 74 6.75 -8.05 -23.82
C ALA A 74 7.65 -7.66 -22.65
N GLY A 75 7.11 -7.69 -21.42
CA GLY A 75 7.81 -7.35 -20.19
C GLY A 75 7.06 -7.79 -18.95
N ILE A 76 7.77 -7.78 -17.82
CA ILE A 76 7.25 -8.08 -16.49
C ILE A 76 7.29 -6.81 -15.65
N GLY A 77 6.14 -6.45 -15.04
CA GLY A 77 6.03 -5.48 -13.97
C GLY A 77 5.92 -6.20 -12.62
N ILE A 78 6.59 -5.69 -11.60
CA ILE A 78 6.54 -6.20 -10.23
C ILE A 78 5.96 -5.12 -9.33
N THR A 79 4.94 -5.47 -8.59
CA THR A 79 4.45 -4.71 -7.44
C THR A 79 4.41 -5.60 -6.22
N ASN A 80 4.60 -5.02 -5.05
CA ASN A 80 4.77 -5.82 -3.83
C ASN A 80 4.25 -5.08 -2.60
N GLN A 81 3.88 -5.87 -1.58
CA GLN A 81 3.76 -5.38 -0.21
C GLN A 81 5.04 -4.64 0.17
N ARG A 82 4.91 -3.38 0.59
CA ARG A 82 6.07 -2.53 0.91
C ARG A 82 6.67 -2.90 2.26
N GLU A 83 7.82 -2.38 2.56
CA GLU A 83 8.55 -2.43 3.84
C GLU A 83 8.97 -3.84 4.30
N THR A 84 8.24 -4.88 3.93
CA THR A 84 8.60 -6.27 4.20
C THR A 84 9.94 -6.60 3.58
N LEU A 85 10.87 -7.14 4.37
CA LEU A 85 12.25 -7.31 3.95
C LEU A 85 12.78 -8.71 4.17
N VAL A 86 13.76 -9.08 3.36
CA VAL A 86 14.53 -10.32 3.46
C VAL A 86 16.00 -9.97 3.61
N VAL A 87 16.73 -10.73 4.43
CA VAL A 87 18.20 -10.75 4.51
C VAL A 87 18.67 -12.13 4.09
N TRP A 88 19.62 -12.21 3.15
CA TRP A 88 20.08 -13.50 2.64
C TRP A 88 21.59 -13.50 2.32
N ASP A 89 22.13 -14.70 2.25
CA ASP A 89 23.52 -14.94 1.89
C ASP A 89 23.74 -14.68 0.40
N ARG A 90 24.70 -13.81 0.08
CA ARG A 90 25.02 -13.39 -1.29
C ARG A 90 25.47 -14.53 -2.20
N LYS A 91 26.15 -15.54 -1.65
CA LYS A 91 26.71 -16.65 -2.44
C LYS A 91 25.71 -17.78 -2.66
N THR A 92 24.96 -18.10 -1.61
CA THR A 92 24.03 -19.24 -1.64
C THR A 92 22.61 -18.87 -1.98
N GLY A 93 22.23 -17.59 -1.86
CA GLY A 93 20.85 -17.10 -2.00
C GLY A 93 19.93 -17.54 -0.87
N LYS A 94 20.46 -18.13 0.22
CA LYS A 94 19.62 -18.62 1.33
C LYS A 94 19.27 -17.50 2.30
N PRO A 95 17.99 -17.29 2.62
CA PRO A 95 17.56 -16.36 3.68
C PRO A 95 18.19 -16.77 5.03
N VAL A 96 18.63 -15.79 5.82
CA VAL A 96 19.15 -16.01 7.17
C VAL A 96 18.06 -16.04 8.23
N TYR A 97 16.90 -15.46 7.90
CA TYR A 97 15.71 -15.40 8.73
C TYR A 97 14.47 -15.29 7.85
N ASN A 98 13.28 -15.51 8.41
CA ASN A 98 12.03 -15.23 7.73
C ASN A 98 11.92 -13.74 7.36
N ALA A 99 11.15 -13.42 6.34
CA ALA A 99 10.82 -12.04 6.01
C ALA A 99 9.99 -11.42 7.15
N ILE A 100 10.46 -10.33 7.75
CA ILE A 100 9.69 -9.60 8.75
C ILE A 100 8.73 -8.67 8.03
N VAL A 101 7.42 -8.88 8.27
CA VAL A 101 6.34 -8.21 7.54
C VAL A 101 6.16 -6.78 8.03
N TRP A 102 5.64 -5.91 7.19
CA TRP A 102 5.33 -4.52 7.50
C TRP A 102 4.41 -4.34 8.73
N GLN A 103 3.54 -5.31 9.01
CA GLN A 103 2.62 -5.33 10.15
C GLN A 103 3.29 -5.67 11.49
N ASP A 104 4.53 -6.18 11.45
CA ASP A 104 5.24 -6.67 12.63
C ASP A 104 5.62 -5.53 13.58
N LYS A 105 5.37 -5.73 14.87
CA LYS A 105 5.58 -4.73 15.93
C LYS A 105 6.76 -5.03 16.85
N ARG A 106 7.59 -6.06 16.56
CA ARG A 106 8.71 -6.46 17.45
C ARG A 106 9.74 -5.37 17.71
N THR A 107 9.81 -4.35 16.85
CA THR A 107 10.77 -3.25 16.96
C THR A 107 10.15 -1.97 17.54
N SER A 108 8.93 -2.03 18.10
CA SER A 108 8.24 -0.85 18.66
C SER A 108 9.05 -0.18 19.77
N ASP A 109 9.63 -0.96 20.70
CA ASP A 109 10.45 -0.42 21.80
C ASP A 109 11.67 0.33 21.26
N PHE A 110 12.33 -0.20 20.23
CA PHE A 110 13.46 0.49 19.58
C PHE A 110 13.00 1.78 18.88
N CYS A 111 11.81 1.81 18.29
CA CYS A 111 11.24 3.04 17.75
C CYS A 111 11.01 4.08 18.84
N ASP A 112 10.51 3.67 20.00
CA ASP A 112 10.27 4.59 21.12
C ASP A 112 11.58 5.12 21.74
N GLU A 113 12.62 4.30 21.80
CA GLU A 113 13.97 4.77 22.16
C GLU A 113 14.51 5.84 21.19
N LEU A 114 14.32 5.65 19.87
CA LEU A 114 14.74 6.62 18.87
C LEU A 114 13.98 7.95 19.01
N LYS A 115 12.67 7.89 19.28
CA LYS A 115 11.84 9.07 19.56
C LYS A 115 12.32 9.80 20.83
N ALA A 116 12.56 9.06 21.92
CA ALA A 116 13.08 9.60 23.18
C ALA A 116 14.46 10.25 23.01
N LYS A 117 15.30 9.75 22.09
CA LYS A 117 16.60 10.33 21.71
C LYS A 117 16.46 11.54 20.75
N GLY A 118 15.23 12.01 20.46
CA GLY A 118 14.99 13.19 19.63
C GLY A 118 15.29 12.99 18.14
N LYS A 119 15.21 11.75 17.61
CA LYS A 119 15.54 11.45 16.22
C LYS A 119 14.39 11.65 15.24
N SER A 120 13.20 12.00 15.71
CA SER A 120 12.00 12.08 14.88
C SER A 120 12.12 13.07 13.73
N GLU A 121 12.54 14.30 13.99
CA GLU A 121 12.68 15.33 12.95
C GLU A 121 13.81 14.98 11.97
N PHE A 122 14.95 14.52 12.49
CA PHE A 122 16.09 14.10 11.67
C PHE A 122 15.70 13.02 10.63
N ILE A 123 14.94 12.00 11.04
CA ILE A 123 14.49 10.94 10.14
C ILE A 123 13.44 11.50 9.18
N ARG A 124 12.49 12.28 9.69
CA ARG A 124 11.39 12.83 8.89
C ARG A 124 11.87 13.76 7.78
N GLU A 125 12.81 14.65 8.08
CA GLU A 125 13.38 15.56 7.07
C GLU A 125 14.05 14.83 5.93
N LYS A 126 14.76 13.73 6.21
CA LYS A 126 15.49 12.96 5.19
C LYS A 126 14.61 12.02 4.40
N THR A 127 13.63 11.38 5.05
CA THR A 127 12.88 10.25 4.50
C THR A 127 11.43 10.57 4.17
N GLY A 128 10.86 11.63 4.75
CA GLY A 128 9.43 11.91 4.73
C GLY A 128 8.60 11.01 5.64
N LEU A 129 9.23 10.10 6.40
CA LEU A 129 8.58 9.09 7.22
C LEU A 129 8.61 9.46 8.71
N VAL A 130 7.71 8.88 9.49
CA VAL A 130 7.75 8.89 10.95
C VAL A 130 8.56 7.69 11.47
N ILE A 131 9.01 7.75 12.73
CA ILE A 131 9.63 6.58 13.37
C ILE A 131 8.51 5.60 13.76
N ASP A 132 8.47 4.47 13.10
CA ASP A 132 7.49 3.40 13.38
C ASP A 132 8.07 2.03 12.99
N ALA A 133 7.65 1.00 13.70
CA ALA A 133 7.96 -0.40 13.40
C ALA A 133 7.43 -0.86 12.02
N TYR A 134 6.57 -0.08 11.40
CA TYR A 134 6.06 -0.28 10.04
C TYR A 134 7.20 -0.37 9.01
N PHE A 135 8.22 0.50 9.11
CA PHE A 135 9.28 0.64 8.11
C PHE A 135 10.44 -0.35 8.30
N SER A 136 11.26 -0.53 7.25
CA SER A 136 12.23 -1.62 7.17
C SER A 136 13.43 -1.50 8.10
N ALA A 137 13.97 -0.29 8.32
CA ALA A 137 15.29 -0.09 8.97
C ALA A 137 15.41 -0.77 10.34
N THR A 138 14.39 -0.61 11.20
CA THR A 138 14.38 -1.20 12.55
C THR A 138 14.36 -2.72 12.52
N LYS A 139 13.67 -3.30 11.53
CA LYS A 139 13.61 -4.76 11.31
C LYS A 139 14.95 -5.33 10.84
N VAL A 140 15.66 -4.60 9.96
CA VAL A 140 17.04 -4.97 9.58
C VAL A 140 17.93 -4.97 10.81
N THR A 141 17.93 -3.90 11.59
CA THR A 141 18.70 -3.80 12.83
C THR A 141 18.39 -4.96 13.76
N TRP A 142 17.10 -5.31 13.91
CA TRP A 142 16.70 -6.44 14.74
C TRP A 142 17.29 -7.77 14.24
N ILE A 143 17.22 -8.06 12.95
CA ILE A 143 17.81 -9.30 12.37
C ILE A 143 19.32 -9.34 12.64
N LEU A 144 20.02 -8.23 12.41
CA LEU A 144 21.47 -8.14 12.62
C LEU A 144 21.86 -8.36 14.07
N ASP A 145 21.05 -7.93 15.03
CA ASP A 145 21.38 -7.97 16.45
C ASP A 145 20.87 -9.24 17.17
N HIS A 146 19.87 -9.94 16.63
CA HIS A 146 19.22 -11.06 17.33
C HIS A 146 19.43 -12.42 16.65
N VAL A 147 19.86 -12.46 15.38
CA VAL A 147 20.15 -13.71 14.71
C VAL A 147 21.66 -13.98 14.80
N GLU A 148 22.02 -15.10 15.41
CA GLU A 148 23.41 -15.47 15.69
C GLU A 148 24.31 -15.44 14.46
N GLY A 149 25.45 -14.76 14.56
CA GLY A 149 26.49 -14.66 13.53
C GLY A 149 26.10 -13.80 12.31
N VAL A 150 24.88 -13.22 12.29
CA VAL A 150 24.41 -12.46 11.13
C VAL A 150 25.09 -11.09 11.04
N ARG A 151 25.34 -10.41 12.16
CA ARG A 151 26.01 -9.10 12.16
C ARG A 151 27.42 -9.18 11.62
N GLU A 152 28.22 -10.12 12.09
CA GLU A 152 29.60 -10.33 11.65
C GLU A 152 29.66 -10.66 10.15
N ARG A 153 28.74 -11.48 9.67
CA ARG A 153 28.64 -11.83 8.24
C ARG A 153 28.21 -10.63 7.39
N ALA A 154 27.33 -9.77 7.92
CA ALA A 154 26.90 -8.55 7.24
C ALA A 154 28.06 -7.56 7.11
N GLU A 155 28.84 -7.36 8.18
CA GLU A 155 30.04 -6.52 8.20
C GLU A 155 31.14 -7.06 7.29
N ALA A 156 31.27 -8.38 7.18
CA ALA A 156 32.17 -9.04 6.24
C ALA A 156 31.73 -8.93 4.76
N GLY A 157 30.49 -8.46 4.49
CA GLY A 157 29.94 -8.32 3.14
C GLY A 157 29.35 -9.60 2.54
N ASP A 158 29.16 -10.66 3.34
CA ASP A 158 28.60 -11.92 2.91
C ASP A 158 27.08 -11.87 2.74
N LEU A 159 26.40 -10.92 3.39
CA LEU A 159 24.96 -10.78 3.39
C LEU A 159 24.47 -9.57 2.59
N ILE A 160 23.32 -9.73 2.00
CA ILE A 160 22.57 -8.65 1.32
C ILE A 160 21.12 -8.64 1.80
N LEU A 161 20.46 -7.52 1.57
CA LEU A 161 19.08 -7.34 1.95
C LEU A 161 18.25 -6.74 0.80
N GLY A 162 16.96 -6.85 0.89
CA GLY A 162 16.05 -6.17 -0.01
C GLY A 162 14.60 -6.31 0.44
N THR A 163 13.77 -5.45 -0.09
CA THR A 163 12.33 -5.61 -0.08
C THR A 163 11.91 -6.73 -1.03
N ILE A 164 10.63 -7.06 -1.06
CA ILE A 164 10.17 -8.25 -1.79
C ILE A 164 10.43 -8.16 -3.30
N ASP A 165 10.35 -6.98 -3.90
CA ASP A 165 10.75 -6.74 -5.29
C ASP A 165 12.21 -7.19 -5.55
N THR A 166 13.13 -6.78 -4.68
CA THR A 166 14.53 -7.16 -4.77
C THR A 166 14.72 -8.67 -4.66
N TRP A 167 14.02 -9.32 -3.70
CA TRP A 167 14.05 -10.75 -3.52
C TRP A 167 13.56 -11.51 -4.76
N LEU A 168 12.46 -11.06 -5.36
CA LEU A 168 11.93 -11.67 -6.59
C LEU A 168 12.90 -11.52 -7.77
N ILE A 169 13.46 -10.31 -7.99
CA ILE A 169 14.39 -10.06 -9.08
C ILE A 169 15.68 -10.88 -8.89
N TRP A 170 16.22 -10.94 -7.67
CA TRP A 170 17.36 -11.77 -7.35
C TRP A 170 17.14 -13.23 -7.76
N ASN A 171 15.99 -13.79 -7.43
CA ASN A 171 15.65 -15.17 -7.78
C ASN A 171 15.39 -15.35 -9.28
N PHE A 172 14.65 -14.47 -9.95
CA PHE A 172 14.42 -14.53 -11.40
C PHE A 172 15.70 -14.42 -12.21
N THR A 173 16.72 -13.74 -11.68
CA THR A 173 18.03 -13.57 -12.33
C THR A 173 19.08 -14.56 -11.83
N LYS A 174 18.74 -15.48 -10.92
CA LYS A 174 19.67 -16.43 -10.27
C LYS A 174 20.89 -15.73 -9.67
N GLY A 175 20.66 -14.62 -8.97
CA GLY A 175 21.68 -13.88 -8.24
C GLY A 175 22.48 -12.85 -9.06
N GLU A 176 22.11 -12.60 -10.32
CA GLU A 176 22.85 -11.63 -11.14
C GLU A 176 22.49 -10.17 -10.87
N GLN A 177 21.28 -9.90 -10.37
CA GLN A 177 20.80 -8.53 -10.13
C GLN A 177 20.33 -8.36 -8.69
N HIS A 178 20.91 -7.37 -8.03
CA HIS A 178 20.53 -6.93 -6.69
C HIS A 178 20.06 -5.47 -6.78
N VAL A 179 18.80 -5.27 -7.13
CA VAL A 179 18.20 -3.95 -7.43
C VAL A 179 16.85 -3.81 -6.75
N THR A 180 16.50 -2.56 -6.46
CA THR A 180 15.16 -2.11 -6.03
C THR A 180 14.82 -0.83 -6.77
N ASP A 181 13.57 -0.38 -6.70
CA ASP A 181 13.20 0.93 -7.23
C ASP A 181 13.12 2.01 -6.15
N VAL A 182 13.01 3.26 -6.59
CA VAL A 182 12.91 4.43 -5.70
C VAL A 182 11.69 4.39 -4.78
N THR A 183 10.58 3.75 -5.20
CA THR A 183 9.35 3.69 -4.40
C THR A 183 9.53 2.76 -3.20
N ASN A 184 10.06 1.56 -3.42
CA ASN A 184 10.38 0.62 -2.34
C ASN A 184 11.51 1.17 -1.45
N ALA A 185 12.58 1.72 -2.04
CA ALA A 185 13.66 2.33 -1.27
C ALA A 185 13.17 3.42 -0.32
N SER A 186 12.23 4.28 -0.77
CA SER A 186 11.67 5.36 0.04
C SER A 186 10.87 4.89 1.26
N ARG A 187 10.54 3.60 1.36
CA ARG A 187 9.81 3.00 2.49
C ARG A 187 10.69 2.35 3.54
N THR A 188 11.99 2.41 3.37
CA THR A 188 12.94 1.69 4.24
C THR A 188 13.37 2.43 5.49
N MET A 189 13.17 3.74 5.60
CA MET A 189 13.83 4.66 6.55
C MET A 189 15.35 4.75 6.38
N LEU A 190 15.91 4.28 5.28
CA LEU A 190 17.33 4.33 4.96
C LEU A 190 17.65 5.21 3.74
N PHE A 191 16.62 5.61 3.02
CA PHE A 191 16.71 6.31 1.74
C PHE A 191 16.37 7.80 1.90
N ASN A 192 17.24 8.65 1.41
CA ASN A 192 17.02 10.10 1.42
C ASN A 192 16.23 10.49 0.16
N ILE A 193 15.00 10.96 0.36
CA ILE A 193 14.08 11.32 -0.74
C ILE A 193 14.48 12.61 -1.47
N HIS A 194 15.41 13.40 -0.96
CA HIS A 194 15.92 14.61 -1.59
C HIS A 194 17.11 14.32 -2.50
N THR A 195 18.05 13.46 -2.04
CA THR A 195 19.25 13.08 -2.80
C THR A 195 19.02 11.86 -3.69
N MET A 196 17.90 11.15 -3.51
CA MET A 196 17.54 9.92 -4.20
C MET A 196 18.62 8.82 -4.08
N SER A 197 19.15 8.67 -2.87
CA SER A 197 20.22 7.72 -2.54
C SER A 197 20.09 7.21 -1.10
N TRP A 198 20.74 6.07 -0.83
CA TRP A 198 20.91 5.60 0.55
C TRP A 198 21.66 6.65 1.37
N ASP A 199 21.15 6.96 2.56
CA ASP A 199 21.69 8.03 3.42
C ASP A 199 22.69 7.48 4.43
N GLU A 200 23.94 7.92 4.36
CA GLU A 200 25.03 7.43 5.20
C GLU A 200 24.79 7.66 6.70
N GLU A 201 24.14 8.77 7.07
CA GLU A 201 23.84 9.06 8.47
C GLU A 201 22.71 8.17 9.01
N LEU A 202 21.71 7.86 8.16
CA LEU A 202 20.68 6.87 8.52
C LEU A 202 21.28 5.47 8.63
N LEU A 203 22.14 5.08 7.70
CA LEU A 203 22.85 3.79 7.78
C LEU A 203 23.68 3.67 9.06
N ALA A 204 24.39 4.73 9.43
CA ALA A 204 25.15 4.77 10.69
C ALA A 204 24.22 4.72 11.92
N LEU A 205 23.11 5.45 11.91
CA LEU A 205 22.12 5.44 13.01
C LEU A 205 21.58 4.04 13.29
N PHE A 206 21.22 3.30 12.21
CA PHE A 206 20.68 1.93 12.29
C PHE A 206 21.77 0.86 12.29
N ARG A 207 23.05 1.23 12.19
CA ARG A 207 24.21 0.32 12.15
C ARG A 207 24.09 -0.74 11.04
N ILE A 208 23.65 -0.33 9.85
CA ILE A 208 23.45 -1.21 8.68
C ILE A 208 24.60 -1.00 7.70
N PRO A 209 25.40 -2.06 7.38
CA PRO A 209 26.46 -1.96 6.39
C PRO A 209 25.91 -1.61 4.99
N LYS A 210 26.49 -0.60 4.36
CA LYS A 210 26.09 -0.15 3.01
C LYS A 210 26.21 -1.25 1.96
N SER A 211 27.15 -2.19 2.14
CA SER A 211 27.37 -3.34 1.24
C SER A 211 26.16 -4.28 1.14
N MET A 212 25.24 -4.23 2.10
CA MET A 212 24.03 -5.03 2.10
C MET A 212 22.94 -4.50 1.16
N LEU A 213 22.99 -3.22 0.77
CA LEU A 213 21.89 -2.54 0.11
C LEU A 213 21.87 -2.78 -1.40
N PRO A 214 20.67 -2.90 -2.01
CA PRO A 214 20.52 -3.02 -3.46
C PRO A 214 20.83 -1.71 -4.17
N GLN A 215 21.14 -1.80 -5.47
CA GLN A 215 21.20 -0.62 -6.33
C GLN A 215 19.79 -0.09 -6.54
N VAL A 216 19.59 1.22 -6.31
CA VAL A 216 18.30 1.88 -6.50
C VAL A 216 18.15 2.30 -7.96
N LYS A 217 17.02 1.94 -8.56
CA LYS A 217 16.66 2.17 -9.96
C LYS A 217 15.42 3.04 -10.10
N GLN A 218 15.11 3.47 -11.32
CA GLN A 218 13.84 4.11 -11.62
C GLN A 218 12.70 3.07 -11.56
N SER A 219 11.45 3.52 -11.48
CA SER A 219 10.30 2.63 -11.44
C SER A 219 9.95 2.02 -12.80
N SER A 220 10.41 2.63 -13.89
CA SER A 220 10.22 2.17 -15.26
C SER A 220 11.57 2.22 -16.00
N GLU A 221 12.24 1.08 -16.05
CA GLU A 221 13.45 0.81 -16.86
C GLU A 221 13.64 -0.70 -16.99
N VAL A 222 14.40 -1.15 -17.98
CA VAL A 222 14.74 -2.57 -18.11
C VAL A 222 15.87 -2.90 -17.14
N TYR A 223 15.57 -3.59 -16.04
CA TYR A 223 16.54 -3.93 -14.99
C TYR A 223 17.36 -5.18 -15.33
N ALA A 224 16.67 -6.17 -15.88
CA ALA A 224 17.22 -7.50 -16.18
C ALA A 224 16.27 -8.27 -17.10
N SER A 225 16.58 -9.54 -17.33
CA SER A 225 15.65 -10.52 -17.90
C SER A 225 15.61 -11.78 -17.03
N THR A 226 14.47 -12.45 -17.00
CA THR A 226 14.33 -13.74 -16.34
C THR A 226 15.22 -14.78 -16.98
N LYS A 227 15.66 -15.79 -16.21
CA LYS A 227 16.37 -16.94 -16.80
C LYS A 227 15.39 -17.82 -17.58
N PRO A 228 15.80 -18.38 -18.73
CA PRO A 228 14.95 -19.23 -19.56
C PRO A 228 14.37 -20.44 -18.81
N SER A 229 15.04 -20.89 -17.74
CA SER A 229 14.58 -22.02 -16.93
C SER A 229 13.22 -21.81 -16.25
N PHE A 230 12.72 -20.59 -16.18
CA PHE A 230 11.41 -20.31 -15.55
C PHE A 230 10.26 -20.34 -16.55
N PHE A 231 10.47 -19.75 -17.73
CA PHE A 231 9.37 -19.55 -18.72
C PHE A 231 9.74 -20.02 -20.14
N GLY A 232 10.85 -20.75 -20.32
CA GLY A 232 11.35 -21.21 -21.62
C GLY A 232 12.23 -20.20 -22.34
N GLU A 233 11.93 -18.89 -22.27
CA GLU A 233 12.72 -17.81 -22.83
C GLU A 233 12.95 -16.69 -21.83
N LYS A 234 13.83 -15.76 -22.17
CA LYS A 234 14.08 -14.54 -21.38
C LYS A 234 12.92 -13.55 -21.55
N ILE A 235 12.37 -13.07 -20.45
CA ILE A 235 11.38 -11.98 -20.45
C ILE A 235 12.01 -10.80 -19.70
N PRO A 236 12.00 -9.57 -20.25
CA PRO A 236 12.49 -8.39 -19.57
C PRO A 236 11.69 -8.10 -18.29
N ILE A 237 12.39 -7.81 -17.18
CA ILE A 237 11.79 -7.25 -15.96
C ILE A 237 12.00 -5.74 -16.06
N SER A 238 10.92 -4.98 -16.15
CA SER A 238 10.99 -3.60 -16.64
C SER A 238 10.12 -2.58 -15.91
N GLY A 239 9.36 -3.01 -14.92
CA GLY A 239 8.58 -2.14 -14.03
C GLY A 239 8.68 -2.62 -12.60
N ILE A 240 8.93 -1.70 -11.64
CA ILE A 240 8.88 -1.98 -10.20
C ILE A 240 8.19 -0.81 -9.51
N ALA A 241 7.24 -1.10 -8.65
CA ALA A 241 6.72 -0.14 -7.68
C ALA A 241 6.12 -0.84 -6.46
N GLY A 242 6.23 -0.21 -5.29
CA GLY A 242 5.45 -0.60 -4.13
C GLY A 242 3.94 -0.56 -4.43
N ASP A 243 3.16 -1.42 -3.78
CA ASP A 243 1.73 -1.65 -4.08
C ASP A 243 0.89 -0.36 -4.16
N GLN A 244 1.08 0.55 -3.22
CA GLN A 244 0.29 1.78 -3.17
C GLN A 244 0.73 2.80 -4.24
N GLN A 245 2.02 2.84 -4.57
CA GLN A 245 2.55 3.66 -5.66
C GLN A 245 2.14 3.09 -7.03
N ALA A 246 2.17 1.77 -7.18
CA ALA A 246 1.66 1.10 -8.37
C ALA A 246 0.17 1.41 -8.58
N ALA A 247 -0.65 1.32 -7.51
CA ALA A 247 -2.07 1.68 -7.57
C ALA A 247 -2.28 3.16 -7.94
N LEU A 248 -1.47 4.08 -7.42
CA LEU A 248 -1.53 5.50 -7.79
C LEU A 248 -1.26 5.69 -9.30
N PHE A 249 -0.25 4.99 -9.84
CA PHE A 249 0.05 5.02 -11.26
C PHE A 249 -1.02 4.32 -12.11
N GLY A 250 -1.50 3.16 -11.66
CA GLY A 250 -2.58 2.40 -12.32
C GLY A 250 -3.92 3.14 -12.38
N GLN A 251 -4.19 3.98 -11.38
CA GLN A 251 -5.31 4.93 -11.38
C GLN A 251 -5.05 6.15 -12.28
N MET A 252 -3.91 6.21 -12.97
CA MET A 252 -3.51 7.36 -13.78
C MET A 252 -3.55 8.70 -13.03
N CYS A 253 -3.21 8.68 -11.73
CA CYS A 253 -3.05 9.88 -10.92
C CYS A 253 -1.71 10.56 -11.21
N THR A 254 -1.44 10.83 -12.48
CA THR A 254 -0.14 11.30 -13.00
C THR A 254 0.08 12.81 -12.84
N LYS A 255 -0.96 13.57 -12.56
CA LYS A 255 -0.88 15.03 -12.40
C LYS A 255 -0.93 15.42 -10.93
N LYS A 256 -0.25 16.53 -10.59
CA LYS A 256 -0.26 17.10 -9.24
C LYS A 256 -1.69 17.39 -8.78
N GLY A 257 -2.03 16.97 -7.57
CA GLY A 257 -3.35 17.13 -6.95
C GLY A 257 -4.32 15.97 -7.24
N MET A 258 -3.95 15.00 -8.09
CA MET A 258 -4.76 13.79 -8.28
C MET A 258 -4.56 12.84 -7.10
N VAL A 259 -5.65 12.22 -6.67
CA VAL A 259 -5.71 11.38 -5.47
C VAL A 259 -6.34 10.04 -5.78
N LYS A 260 -5.77 8.98 -5.24
CA LYS A 260 -6.42 7.67 -5.18
C LYS A 260 -6.64 7.23 -3.73
N ASN A 261 -7.67 6.43 -3.48
CA ASN A 261 -7.86 5.70 -2.24
C ASN A 261 -8.16 4.23 -2.52
N THR A 262 -7.36 3.32 -1.97
CA THR A 262 -7.59 1.87 -2.05
C THR A 262 -8.35 1.43 -0.80
N TYR A 263 -9.56 0.88 -0.98
CA TYR A 263 -10.44 0.40 0.08
C TYR A 263 -10.30 -1.11 0.27
N GLY A 264 -9.38 -1.50 1.15
CA GLY A 264 -9.15 -2.89 1.57
C GLY A 264 -9.60 -3.14 3.01
N THR A 265 -8.84 -3.94 3.75
CA THR A 265 -9.00 -4.12 5.21
C THR A 265 -8.90 -2.78 5.94
N GLY A 266 -7.89 -1.99 5.59
CA GLY A 266 -7.78 -0.55 5.84
C GLY A 266 -7.91 0.23 4.53
N CYS A 267 -7.70 1.56 4.58
CA CYS A 267 -7.55 2.36 3.37
C CYS A 267 -6.18 2.99 3.29
N PHE A 268 -5.69 3.10 2.07
CA PHE A 268 -4.44 3.78 1.76
C PHE A 268 -4.70 4.86 0.71
N MET A 269 -4.61 6.11 1.14
CA MET A 269 -4.81 7.26 0.28
C MET A 269 -3.47 7.86 -0.10
N LEU A 270 -3.26 8.09 -1.40
CA LEU A 270 -2.09 8.77 -1.93
C LEU A 270 -2.51 9.95 -2.81
N MET A 271 -1.89 11.10 -2.59
CA MET A 271 -1.99 12.29 -3.42
C MET A 271 -0.68 12.55 -4.15
N ASN A 272 -0.70 12.62 -5.47
CA ASN A 272 0.45 13.08 -6.24
C ASN A 272 0.69 14.59 -5.96
N ILE A 273 1.85 14.94 -5.41
CA ILE A 273 2.23 16.31 -5.06
C ILE A 273 3.22 16.94 -6.05
N GLY A 274 3.51 16.23 -7.18
CA GLY A 274 4.42 16.69 -8.22
C GLY A 274 5.88 16.38 -7.93
N GLU A 275 6.79 17.17 -8.50
CA GLU A 275 8.23 16.89 -8.55
C GLU A 275 9.02 17.40 -7.32
N LYS A 276 8.36 18.00 -6.33
CA LYS A 276 9.00 18.48 -5.11
C LYS A 276 8.36 17.83 -3.89
N PRO A 277 9.16 17.27 -2.97
CA PRO A 277 8.61 16.71 -1.74
C PRO A 277 8.06 17.81 -0.83
N ILE A 278 6.99 17.49 -0.12
CA ILE A 278 6.40 18.33 0.93
C ILE A 278 6.49 17.51 2.21
N ILE A 279 7.17 18.01 3.23
CA ILE A 279 7.15 17.40 4.56
C ILE A 279 5.83 17.78 5.23
N SER A 280 5.01 16.78 5.51
CA SER A 280 3.66 16.99 6.08
C SER A 280 3.71 17.65 7.45
N LYS A 281 2.80 18.59 7.69
CA LYS A 281 2.56 19.21 9.01
C LYS A 281 1.30 18.64 9.69
N ASN A 282 0.54 17.80 8.96
CA ASN A 282 -0.69 17.19 9.42
C ASN A 282 -0.55 15.67 9.62
N ASN A 283 0.63 15.22 10.06
CA ASN A 283 0.92 13.84 10.39
C ASN A 283 0.72 12.82 9.24
N LEU A 284 0.88 13.24 7.99
CA LEU A 284 0.94 12.35 6.84
C LEU A 284 2.37 11.92 6.55
N LEU A 285 2.52 10.90 5.72
CA LEU A 285 3.82 10.47 5.20
C LEU A 285 4.10 11.15 3.86
N THR A 286 5.38 11.46 3.60
CA THR A 286 5.84 11.83 2.27
C THR A 286 6.65 10.67 1.70
N THR A 287 6.37 10.28 0.46
CA THR A 287 7.02 9.14 -0.18
C THR A 287 7.32 9.45 -1.65
N VAL A 288 8.22 8.69 -2.27
CA VAL A 288 8.40 8.76 -3.72
C VAL A 288 7.26 8.03 -4.39
N ALA A 289 6.55 8.69 -5.31
CA ALA A 289 5.46 8.10 -6.07
C ALA A 289 5.99 7.21 -7.21
N TRP A 290 6.94 7.71 -7.98
CA TRP A 290 7.71 7.00 -9.02
C TRP A 290 8.87 7.85 -9.52
N LYS A 291 9.77 7.21 -10.26
CA LYS A 291 10.76 7.89 -11.10
C LYS A 291 10.74 7.29 -12.49
N ILE A 292 10.52 8.12 -13.51
CA ILE A 292 10.43 7.72 -14.94
C ILE A 292 11.19 8.76 -15.76
N ASN A 293 12.05 8.31 -16.66
CA ASN A 293 12.84 9.19 -17.56
C ASN A 293 13.57 10.32 -16.81
N GLY A 294 14.14 10.00 -15.63
CA GLY A 294 14.88 10.96 -14.79
C GLY A 294 14.01 11.88 -13.96
N LYS A 295 12.70 11.96 -14.19
CA LYS A 295 11.76 12.79 -13.41
C LYS A 295 11.20 12.00 -12.23
N THR A 296 11.30 12.60 -11.04
CA THR A 296 10.76 12.03 -9.80
C THR A 296 9.46 12.73 -9.43
N HIS A 297 8.44 11.96 -9.15
CA HIS A 297 7.19 12.43 -8.53
C HIS A 297 7.11 11.95 -7.10
N TYR A 298 6.50 12.76 -6.25
CA TYR A 298 6.28 12.47 -4.83
C TYR A 298 4.80 12.37 -4.52
N ALA A 299 4.48 11.70 -3.42
CA ALA A 299 3.12 11.61 -2.92
C ALA A 299 3.06 11.88 -1.41
N LEU A 300 1.96 12.50 -0.97
CA LEU A 300 1.51 12.41 0.42
C LEU A 300 0.73 11.10 0.57
N GLU A 301 0.95 10.41 1.68
CA GLU A 301 0.25 9.17 2.02
C GLU A 301 -0.38 9.28 3.41
N GLY A 302 -1.66 8.88 3.50
CA GLY A 302 -2.37 8.69 4.76
C GLY A 302 -3.00 7.30 4.79
N SER A 303 -2.88 6.64 5.95
CA SER A 303 -3.39 5.28 6.17
C SER A 303 -4.53 5.29 7.18
N ILE A 304 -5.60 4.58 6.86
CA ILE A 304 -6.73 4.29 7.73
C ILE A 304 -6.64 2.81 8.06
N PHE A 305 -6.47 2.47 9.34
CA PHE A 305 -6.19 1.09 9.72
C PHE A 305 -7.40 0.17 9.60
N ILE A 306 -8.59 0.69 9.87
CA ILE A 306 -9.84 -0.06 9.89
C ILE A 306 -10.84 0.54 8.90
N ALA A 307 -11.01 -0.15 7.76
CA ALA A 307 -12.04 0.14 6.76
C ALA A 307 -12.90 -1.10 6.52
N GLY A 308 -12.61 -1.94 5.52
CA GLY A 308 -13.33 -3.19 5.31
C GLY A 308 -13.31 -4.14 6.52
N ALA A 309 -12.32 -3.99 7.40
CA ALA A 309 -12.26 -4.74 8.65
C ALA A 309 -13.45 -4.47 9.57
N VAL A 310 -14.06 -3.27 9.55
CA VAL A 310 -15.28 -3.01 10.34
C VAL A 310 -16.45 -3.86 9.83
N VAL A 311 -16.57 -4.06 8.51
CA VAL A 311 -17.58 -4.93 7.91
C VAL A 311 -17.33 -6.39 8.25
N GLN A 312 -16.08 -6.83 8.25
CA GLN A 312 -15.71 -8.18 8.72
C GLN A 312 -16.10 -8.37 10.18
N TRP A 313 -15.88 -7.36 11.03
CA TRP A 313 -16.28 -7.43 12.44
C TRP A 313 -17.82 -7.49 12.62
N LEU A 314 -18.60 -6.79 11.80
CA LEU A 314 -20.06 -6.93 11.80
C LEU A 314 -20.50 -8.36 11.46
N ARG A 315 -19.76 -9.04 10.57
CA ARG A 315 -20.00 -10.43 10.17
C ARG A 315 -19.54 -11.43 11.23
N ASP A 316 -18.28 -11.34 11.65
CA ASP A 316 -17.61 -12.38 12.45
C ASP A 316 -17.76 -12.14 13.96
N GLY A 317 -17.74 -10.88 14.38
CA GLY A 317 -17.86 -10.45 15.79
C GLY A 317 -19.30 -10.30 16.24
N LEU A 318 -20.07 -9.41 15.60
CA LEU A 318 -21.47 -9.16 15.97
C LEU A 318 -22.45 -10.14 15.33
N LYS A 319 -22.09 -10.77 14.19
CA LYS A 319 -22.93 -11.73 13.46
C LYS A 319 -24.28 -11.16 12.98
N ILE A 320 -24.31 -9.84 12.68
CA ILE A 320 -25.52 -9.17 12.19
C ILE A 320 -25.67 -9.24 10.67
N ILE A 321 -24.62 -9.69 9.97
CA ILE A 321 -24.61 -10.05 8.56
C ILE A 321 -23.91 -11.41 8.38
N ARG A 322 -24.21 -12.14 7.31
CA ARG A 322 -23.60 -13.45 6.99
C ARG A 322 -22.44 -13.31 6.02
N THR A 323 -22.56 -12.38 5.09
CA THR A 323 -21.53 -12.06 4.08
C THR A 323 -21.27 -10.55 4.06
N SER A 324 -20.08 -10.15 3.64
CA SER A 324 -19.74 -8.72 3.57
C SER A 324 -20.63 -7.95 2.58
N GLN A 325 -21.18 -8.62 1.57
CA GLN A 325 -22.08 -8.03 0.58
C GLN A 325 -23.45 -7.63 1.16
N GLU A 326 -23.90 -8.32 2.20
CA GLU A 326 -25.20 -8.02 2.85
C GLU A 326 -25.20 -6.67 3.58
N VAL A 327 -24.02 -6.12 3.92
CA VAL A 327 -23.91 -4.88 4.70
C VAL A 327 -24.58 -3.69 4.01
N GLU A 328 -24.49 -3.60 2.67
CA GLU A 328 -25.09 -2.51 1.91
C GLU A 328 -26.63 -2.55 1.99
N ALA A 329 -27.21 -3.73 1.81
CA ALA A 329 -28.65 -3.92 1.91
C ALA A 329 -29.18 -3.61 3.32
N LEU A 330 -28.47 -4.10 4.36
CA LEU A 330 -28.85 -3.84 5.75
C LEU A 330 -28.75 -2.34 6.07
N ALA A 331 -27.65 -1.69 5.75
CA ALA A 331 -27.44 -0.26 6.01
C ALA A 331 -28.41 0.63 5.22
N SER A 332 -28.81 0.21 4.02
CA SER A 332 -29.76 0.94 3.17
C SER A 332 -31.23 0.75 3.59
N SER A 333 -31.50 -0.19 4.49
CA SER A 333 -32.87 -0.40 5.04
C SER A 333 -33.34 0.72 5.95
N VAL A 334 -32.43 1.59 6.40
CA VAL A 334 -32.70 2.81 7.18
C VAL A 334 -32.25 4.05 6.43
N SER A 335 -32.95 5.16 6.60
CA SER A 335 -32.66 6.40 5.88
C SER A 335 -31.45 7.16 6.41
N SER A 336 -31.06 6.93 7.68
CA SER A 336 -29.90 7.53 8.34
C SER A 336 -29.40 6.63 9.46
N SER A 337 -28.20 6.92 9.99
CA SER A 337 -27.70 6.28 11.22
C SER A 337 -28.38 6.81 12.50
N GLU A 338 -29.32 7.75 12.38
CA GLU A 338 -30.08 8.38 13.48
C GLU A 338 -29.21 8.91 14.62
N GLY A 339 -28.02 9.44 14.29
CA GLY A 339 -27.08 9.98 15.26
C GLY A 339 -26.20 8.91 15.93
N VAL A 340 -26.23 7.69 15.45
CA VAL A 340 -25.24 6.67 15.81
C VAL A 340 -23.96 6.94 15.04
N TYR A 341 -22.84 7.06 15.77
CA TYR A 341 -21.49 7.19 15.20
C TYR A 341 -20.65 6.03 15.67
N PHE A 342 -19.97 5.40 14.73
CA PHE A 342 -19.03 4.34 15.02
C PHE A 342 -17.62 4.82 14.72
N VAL A 343 -16.73 4.84 15.72
CA VAL A 343 -15.30 5.07 15.53
C VAL A 343 -14.61 3.69 15.62
N PRO A 344 -14.23 3.07 14.48
CA PRO A 344 -13.77 1.68 14.46
C PRO A 344 -12.26 1.58 14.77
N ALA A 345 -11.81 2.14 15.89
CA ALA A 345 -10.41 2.18 16.29
C ALA A 345 -9.92 0.86 16.87
N PHE A 346 -10.17 -0.29 16.20
CA PHE A 346 -9.77 -1.62 16.72
C PHE A 346 -8.25 -1.83 16.82
N ALA A 347 -7.48 -1.05 16.07
CA ALA A 347 -6.02 -1.04 16.10
C ALA A 347 -5.47 0.38 16.37
N GLY A 348 -6.24 1.21 17.09
CA GLY A 348 -6.00 2.64 17.21
C GLY A 348 -6.50 3.43 16.02
N LEU A 349 -6.30 4.75 16.05
CA LEU A 349 -6.56 5.66 14.93
C LEU A 349 -5.26 5.93 14.17
N GLY A 350 -5.31 5.84 12.84
CA GLY A 350 -4.23 6.22 11.94
C GLY A 350 -4.16 7.73 11.68
N ALA A 351 -3.66 8.11 10.51
CA ALA A 351 -3.57 9.51 10.10
C ALA A 351 -4.97 10.16 10.04
N PRO A 352 -5.11 11.44 10.37
CA PRO A 352 -4.10 12.33 10.96
C PRO A 352 -3.99 12.25 12.49
N HIS A 353 -4.80 11.43 13.15
CA HIS A 353 -4.96 11.42 14.62
C HIS A 353 -3.81 10.72 15.35
N TRP A 354 -3.30 9.61 14.82
CA TRP A 354 -2.21 8.80 15.39
C TRP A 354 -2.38 8.47 16.88
N ASN A 355 -3.59 8.05 17.26
CA ASN A 355 -3.91 7.64 18.63
C ASN A 355 -3.91 6.11 18.74
N GLN A 356 -2.80 5.53 19.21
CA GLN A 356 -2.66 4.09 19.38
C GLN A 356 -3.47 3.52 20.56
N GLN A 357 -3.90 4.38 21.50
CA GLN A 357 -4.69 3.99 22.66
C GLN A 357 -6.19 3.97 22.37
N ALA A 358 -6.61 4.54 21.24
CA ALA A 358 -8.01 4.54 20.84
C ALA A 358 -8.54 3.14 20.64
N GLN A 359 -9.77 2.90 21.07
CA GLN A 359 -10.48 1.64 20.91
C GLN A 359 -11.80 1.84 20.18
N GLY A 360 -12.30 0.80 19.50
CA GLY A 360 -13.57 0.85 18.80
C GLY A 360 -14.72 1.26 19.72
N THR A 361 -15.45 2.32 19.35
CA THR A 361 -16.49 2.91 20.20
C THR A 361 -17.73 3.30 19.38
N LEU A 362 -18.91 3.03 19.93
CA LEU A 362 -20.20 3.45 19.40
C LEU A 362 -20.78 4.57 20.27
N PHE A 363 -21.22 5.66 19.63
CA PHE A 363 -21.85 6.81 20.27
C PHE A 363 -23.27 6.98 19.76
N GLY A 364 -24.15 7.61 20.55
CA GLY A 364 -25.49 8.03 20.14
C GLY A 364 -26.53 6.92 20.08
N LEU A 365 -26.27 5.74 20.68
CA LEU A 365 -27.26 4.66 20.75
C LEU A 365 -28.49 5.08 21.58
N THR A 366 -29.67 4.78 21.05
CA THR A 366 -30.96 4.94 21.72
C THR A 366 -31.67 3.58 21.77
N ARG A 367 -32.80 3.51 22.47
CA ARG A 367 -33.61 2.29 22.50
C ARG A 367 -34.15 1.89 21.12
N GLY A 368 -34.25 2.84 20.17
CA GLY A 368 -34.70 2.62 18.79
C GLY A 368 -33.58 2.18 17.84
N SER A 369 -32.33 2.23 18.29
CA SER A 369 -31.21 1.82 17.44
C SER A 369 -31.23 0.32 17.15
N THR A 370 -31.07 -0.05 15.88
CA THR A 370 -31.10 -1.43 15.39
C THR A 370 -29.75 -1.81 14.77
N ASP A 371 -29.59 -3.06 14.39
CA ASP A 371 -28.46 -3.57 13.60
C ASP A 371 -28.24 -2.78 12.31
N ALA A 372 -29.33 -2.35 11.64
CA ALA A 372 -29.24 -1.52 10.43
C ALA A 372 -28.58 -0.16 10.69
N HIS A 373 -28.87 0.50 11.81
CA HIS A 373 -28.23 1.75 12.20
C HIS A 373 -26.75 1.57 12.51
N ILE A 374 -26.38 0.44 13.16
CA ILE A 374 -24.99 0.11 13.43
C ILE A 374 -24.23 -0.19 12.12
N ALA A 375 -24.84 -0.98 11.24
CA ALA A 375 -24.25 -1.29 9.93
C ALA A 375 -24.03 -0.01 9.10
N ARG A 376 -24.99 0.90 9.12
CA ARG A 376 -24.90 2.20 8.43
C ARG A 376 -23.80 3.06 9.03
N ALA A 377 -23.75 3.21 10.33
CA ALA A 377 -22.70 3.96 11.03
C ALA A 377 -21.29 3.38 10.76
N ALA A 378 -21.17 2.05 10.62
CA ALA A 378 -19.93 1.39 10.26
C ALA A 378 -19.47 1.75 8.83
N ILE A 379 -20.38 1.76 7.85
CA ILE A 379 -20.05 2.19 6.46
C ILE A 379 -19.71 3.69 6.45
N GLU A 380 -20.51 4.52 7.09
CA GLU A 380 -20.30 5.96 7.16
C GLU A 380 -18.96 6.31 7.82
N SER A 381 -18.51 5.53 8.80
CA SER A 381 -17.22 5.71 9.48
C SER A 381 -16.02 5.60 8.54
N ILE A 382 -16.09 4.74 7.52
CA ILE A 382 -15.03 4.60 6.50
C ILE A 382 -14.88 5.90 5.71
N ALA A 383 -16.03 6.50 5.32
CA ALA A 383 -16.04 7.75 4.58
C ALA A 383 -15.58 8.95 5.42
N PHE A 384 -15.93 9.01 6.70
CA PHE A 384 -15.45 10.06 7.61
C PHE A 384 -13.94 9.99 7.84
N GLN A 385 -13.39 8.83 8.10
CA GLN A 385 -11.92 8.67 8.22
C GLN A 385 -11.20 9.07 6.92
N THR A 386 -11.75 8.69 5.76
CA THR A 386 -11.23 9.10 4.45
C THR A 386 -11.26 10.63 4.30
N MET A 387 -12.32 11.30 4.76
CA MET A 387 -12.42 12.76 4.78
C MET A 387 -11.32 13.40 5.64
N ASP A 388 -11.05 12.86 6.82
CA ASP A 388 -10.02 13.41 7.72
C ASP A 388 -8.64 13.35 7.06
N VAL A 389 -8.30 12.25 6.40
CA VAL A 389 -7.05 12.10 5.66
C VAL A 389 -6.98 13.06 4.47
N LEU A 390 -8.06 13.16 3.67
CA LEU A 390 -8.08 14.04 2.50
C LEU A 390 -7.92 15.52 2.89
N LYS A 391 -8.60 15.96 3.94
CA LYS A 391 -8.47 17.33 4.46
C LYS A 391 -7.04 17.63 4.92
N ALA A 392 -6.37 16.67 5.57
CA ALA A 392 -4.96 16.79 5.94
C ALA A 392 -4.07 16.91 4.69
N MET A 393 -4.33 16.15 3.63
CA MET A 393 -3.59 16.23 2.36
C MET A 393 -3.79 17.58 1.67
N GLU A 394 -5.02 18.07 1.63
CA GLU A 394 -5.34 19.40 1.05
C GLU A 394 -4.64 20.52 1.80
N ALA A 395 -4.64 20.45 3.14
CA ALA A 395 -3.96 21.44 3.98
C ALA A 395 -2.44 21.44 3.78
N ASP A 396 -1.80 20.29 3.67
CA ASP A 396 -0.36 20.19 3.43
C ASP A 396 0.04 20.58 2.01
N ALA A 397 -0.73 20.13 1.02
CA ALA A 397 -0.43 20.38 -0.39
C ALA A 397 -0.84 21.78 -0.88
N GLY A 398 -1.77 22.46 -0.17
CA GLY A 398 -2.37 23.71 -0.61
C GLY A 398 -3.20 23.55 -1.88
N ILE A 399 -3.81 22.38 -2.11
CA ILE A 399 -4.54 22.02 -3.33
C ILE A 399 -5.90 21.45 -2.93
N ALA A 400 -6.98 22.03 -3.44
CA ALA A 400 -8.31 21.43 -3.32
C ALA A 400 -8.47 20.25 -4.30
N VAL A 401 -8.89 19.11 -3.78
CA VAL A 401 -9.11 17.90 -4.58
C VAL A 401 -10.43 17.97 -5.32
N LYS A 402 -10.41 17.74 -6.62
CA LYS A 402 -11.59 17.82 -7.50
C LYS A 402 -12.24 16.46 -7.73
N GLU A 403 -11.44 15.40 -7.69
CA GLU A 403 -11.89 14.03 -7.88
C GLU A 403 -11.07 13.06 -7.01
N LEU A 404 -11.76 12.07 -6.45
CA LEU A 404 -11.16 10.95 -5.74
C LEU A 404 -11.31 9.68 -6.60
N ARG A 405 -10.21 9.08 -7.01
CA ARG A 405 -10.21 7.78 -7.69
C ARG A 405 -10.15 6.67 -6.66
N VAL A 406 -11.01 5.66 -6.81
CA VAL A 406 -11.19 4.61 -5.81
C VAL A 406 -11.00 3.23 -6.39
N ASP A 407 -10.37 2.33 -5.63
CA ASP A 407 -10.24 0.93 -5.95
C ASP A 407 -10.26 0.06 -4.67
N GLY A 408 -10.11 -1.24 -4.84
CA GLY A 408 -10.19 -2.20 -3.76
C GLY A 408 -11.59 -2.77 -3.53
N GLY A 409 -11.66 -3.89 -2.82
CA GLY A 409 -12.85 -4.72 -2.73
C GLY A 409 -14.09 -4.04 -2.13
N ALA A 410 -13.94 -3.05 -1.25
CA ALA A 410 -15.09 -2.37 -0.64
C ALA A 410 -15.74 -1.33 -1.56
N THR A 411 -15.10 -0.97 -2.70
CA THR A 411 -15.66 0.02 -3.65
C THR A 411 -16.87 -0.47 -4.43
N ILE A 412 -17.17 -1.77 -4.40
CA ILE A 412 -18.40 -2.32 -4.96
C ILE A 412 -19.65 -1.84 -4.23
N ASN A 413 -19.52 -1.42 -2.97
CA ASN A 413 -20.60 -0.85 -2.16
C ASN A 413 -20.91 0.57 -2.64
N ASN A 414 -22.02 0.72 -3.38
CA ASN A 414 -22.41 1.99 -3.96
C ASN A 414 -22.87 3.00 -2.91
N MET A 415 -23.47 2.55 -1.80
CA MET A 415 -23.84 3.42 -0.69
C MET A 415 -22.60 4.06 -0.06
N LEU A 416 -21.53 3.29 0.17
CA LEU A 416 -20.25 3.82 0.65
C LEU A 416 -19.68 4.86 -0.32
N MET A 417 -19.66 4.56 -1.62
CA MET A 417 -19.09 5.46 -2.63
C MET A 417 -19.90 6.75 -2.79
N GLN A 418 -21.23 6.66 -2.74
CA GLN A 418 -22.09 7.84 -2.78
C GLN A 418 -21.89 8.70 -1.52
N PHE A 419 -21.93 8.08 -0.35
CA PHE A 419 -21.70 8.80 0.91
C PHE A 419 -20.29 9.41 0.99
N GLN A 420 -19.28 8.72 0.44
CA GLN A 420 -17.94 9.29 0.31
C GLN A 420 -17.92 10.56 -0.52
N SER A 421 -18.60 10.56 -1.67
CA SER A 421 -18.74 11.74 -2.53
C SER A 421 -19.44 12.90 -1.80
N ASP A 422 -20.53 12.60 -1.08
CA ASP A 422 -21.29 13.60 -0.31
C ASP A 422 -20.46 14.22 0.82
N VAL A 423 -19.77 13.39 1.62
CA VAL A 423 -18.94 13.85 2.74
C VAL A 423 -17.78 14.71 2.28
N LEU A 424 -17.10 14.32 1.21
CA LEU A 424 -15.98 15.06 0.63
C LEU A 424 -16.43 16.29 -0.15
N ASN A 425 -17.69 16.35 -0.57
CA ASN A 425 -18.19 17.31 -1.55
C ASN A 425 -17.34 17.27 -2.84
N THR A 426 -16.97 16.09 -3.28
CA THR A 426 -16.00 15.83 -4.37
C THR A 426 -16.46 14.63 -5.18
N THR A 427 -16.26 14.67 -6.49
CA THR A 427 -16.55 13.53 -7.37
C THR A 427 -15.71 12.32 -6.98
N THR A 428 -16.36 11.16 -6.80
CA THR A 428 -15.70 9.88 -6.57
C THR A 428 -15.83 9.02 -7.81
N ILE A 429 -14.71 8.47 -8.32
CA ILE A 429 -14.65 7.74 -9.59
C ILE A 429 -14.11 6.33 -9.37
N ARG A 430 -14.91 5.32 -9.74
CA ARG A 430 -14.52 3.92 -9.75
C ARG A 430 -14.16 3.49 -11.18
N PRO A 431 -12.96 2.91 -11.42
CA PRO A 431 -12.56 2.40 -12.74
C PRO A 431 -13.22 1.05 -13.05
N LYS A 432 -13.28 0.69 -14.34
CA LYS A 432 -13.73 -0.64 -14.77
C LYS A 432 -12.81 -1.75 -14.30
N VAL A 433 -11.50 -1.53 -14.37
CA VAL A 433 -10.50 -2.51 -13.88
C VAL A 433 -10.12 -2.10 -12.47
N VAL A 434 -10.57 -2.87 -11.49
CA VAL A 434 -10.30 -2.62 -10.06
C VAL A 434 -8.94 -3.14 -9.59
N GLU A 435 -8.24 -3.93 -10.42
CA GLU A 435 -6.88 -4.44 -10.16
C GLU A 435 -5.81 -3.38 -10.51
N THR A 436 -5.99 -2.17 -10.00
CA THR A 436 -5.19 -1.00 -10.34
C THR A 436 -3.74 -1.12 -9.90
N THR A 437 -3.47 -1.85 -8.83
CA THR A 437 -2.12 -2.14 -8.33
C THR A 437 -1.31 -2.93 -9.37
N ALA A 438 -1.85 -4.07 -9.82
CA ALA A 438 -1.20 -4.89 -10.83
C ALA A 438 -1.11 -4.16 -12.18
N MET A 439 -2.16 -3.40 -12.53
CA MET A 439 -2.19 -2.61 -13.76
C MET A 439 -1.13 -1.51 -13.76
N GLY A 440 -0.88 -0.86 -12.62
CA GLY A 440 0.18 0.15 -12.50
C GLY A 440 1.57 -0.42 -12.74
N ALA A 441 1.86 -1.60 -12.18
CA ALA A 441 3.12 -2.29 -12.45
C ALA A 441 3.24 -2.70 -13.94
N ALA A 442 2.14 -3.15 -14.54
CA ALA A 442 2.10 -3.45 -15.98
C ALA A 442 2.37 -2.21 -16.84
N PHE A 443 1.77 -1.07 -16.50
CA PHE A 443 1.99 0.19 -17.20
C PHE A 443 3.44 0.65 -17.12
N LEU A 444 4.04 0.63 -15.92
CA LEU A 444 5.47 0.95 -15.74
C LEU A 444 6.37 0.04 -16.58
N ALA A 445 6.08 -1.26 -16.58
CA ALA A 445 6.83 -2.22 -17.37
C ALA A 445 6.67 -2.01 -18.88
N GLY A 446 5.45 -1.78 -19.31
CA GLY A 446 5.13 -1.55 -20.73
C GLY A 446 5.76 -0.28 -21.31
N LEU A 447 5.81 0.79 -20.53
CA LEU A 447 6.52 2.04 -20.90
C LEU A 447 8.02 1.77 -21.11
N ALA A 448 8.66 1.03 -20.21
CA ALA A 448 10.10 0.76 -20.30
C ALA A 448 10.50 -0.07 -21.52
N VAL A 449 9.61 -0.95 -22.02
CA VAL A 449 9.86 -1.78 -23.20
C VAL A 449 9.23 -1.24 -24.48
N GLY A 450 8.63 -0.05 -24.44
CA GLY A 450 7.98 0.57 -25.60
C GLY A 450 6.69 -0.14 -26.04
N TYR A 451 6.03 -0.85 -25.12
CA TYR A 451 4.72 -1.47 -25.37
C TYR A 451 3.62 -0.41 -25.42
N TRP A 452 3.68 0.58 -24.54
CA TRP A 452 2.99 1.86 -24.63
C TRP A 452 4.04 2.95 -24.83
N GLU A 453 3.72 3.93 -25.67
CA GLU A 453 4.66 4.98 -26.07
C GLU A 453 4.78 6.07 -25.00
N SER A 454 3.68 6.35 -24.27
CA SER A 454 3.64 7.41 -23.27
C SER A 454 2.55 7.18 -22.21
N PRO A 455 2.62 7.90 -21.07
CA PRO A 455 1.54 7.90 -20.08
C PRO A 455 0.22 8.44 -20.64
N GLU A 456 0.23 9.30 -21.65
CA GLU A 456 -0.97 9.84 -22.29
C GLU A 456 -1.70 8.73 -23.06
N GLU A 457 -0.99 7.86 -23.80
CA GLU A 457 -1.61 6.66 -24.43
C GLU A 457 -2.29 5.77 -23.40
N ILE A 458 -1.68 5.60 -22.23
CA ILE A 458 -2.25 4.82 -21.13
C ILE A 458 -3.48 5.51 -20.54
N GLN A 459 -3.48 6.85 -20.45
CA GLN A 459 -4.62 7.62 -19.95
C GLN A 459 -5.88 7.38 -20.79
N ASP A 460 -5.75 7.21 -22.10
CA ASP A 460 -6.87 6.95 -23.03
C ASP A 460 -7.44 5.52 -22.84
N ILE A 461 -6.65 4.61 -22.29
CA ILE A 461 -7.05 3.22 -22.01
C ILE A 461 -7.82 3.13 -20.68
N TRP A 462 -7.50 3.99 -19.71
CA TRP A 462 -8.14 3.99 -18.40
C TRP A 462 -9.62 4.34 -18.52
N GLN A 463 -10.51 3.45 -18.09
CA GLN A 463 -11.95 3.58 -18.28
C GLN A 463 -12.68 3.69 -16.96
N VAL A 464 -13.66 4.60 -16.93
CA VAL A 464 -14.59 4.78 -15.80
C VAL A 464 -15.68 3.70 -15.86
N ASP A 465 -15.95 3.06 -14.70
CA ASP A 465 -17.16 2.25 -14.47
C ASP A 465 -18.30 3.16 -13.98
N THR A 466 -18.10 3.79 -12.84
CA THR A 466 -19.14 4.61 -12.18
C THR A 466 -18.55 5.90 -11.62
N THR A 467 -19.30 6.97 -11.79
CA THR A 467 -19.02 8.28 -11.21
C THR A 467 -20.09 8.62 -10.19
N PHE A 468 -19.68 8.91 -8.96
CA PHE A 468 -20.55 9.38 -7.88
C PHE A 468 -20.31 10.88 -7.68
N THR A 469 -21.38 11.66 -7.73
CA THR A 469 -21.34 13.11 -7.49
C THR A 469 -22.12 13.45 -6.23
N PRO A 470 -21.76 14.52 -5.49
CA PRO A 470 -22.50 14.94 -4.30
C PRO A 470 -24.00 15.10 -4.60
N SER A 471 -24.84 14.46 -3.80
CA SER A 471 -26.29 14.40 -3.99
C SER A 471 -27.09 14.89 -2.78
N HIS A 472 -26.52 14.84 -1.59
CA HIS A 472 -27.14 15.29 -0.35
C HIS A 472 -26.87 16.77 -0.10
N SER A 473 -27.82 17.46 0.59
CA SER A 473 -27.63 18.86 0.95
C SER A 473 -26.40 19.02 1.85
N ARG A 474 -25.61 20.04 1.58
CA ARG A 474 -24.41 20.33 2.37
C ARG A 474 -24.71 20.53 3.84
N GLU A 475 -25.83 21.14 4.17
CA GLU A 475 -26.29 21.36 5.56
C GLU A 475 -26.47 20.03 6.31
N SER A 476 -27.10 19.03 5.68
CA SER A 476 -27.28 17.70 6.25
C SER A 476 -25.93 16.99 6.50
N ILE A 477 -25.04 17.04 5.52
CA ILE A 477 -23.71 16.43 5.62
C ILE A 477 -22.84 17.13 6.66
N ASP A 478 -22.87 18.47 6.72
CA ASP A 478 -22.11 19.23 7.73
C ASP A 478 -22.58 18.93 9.16
N LYS A 479 -23.87 18.65 9.36
CA LYS A 479 -24.38 18.18 10.65
C LYS A 479 -23.79 16.83 11.03
N GLN A 480 -23.70 15.88 10.09
CA GLN A 480 -23.11 14.56 10.31
C GLN A 480 -21.59 14.67 10.58
N ILE A 481 -20.87 15.51 9.82
CA ILE A 481 -19.44 15.76 10.03
C ILE A 481 -19.19 16.35 11.43
N LYS A 482 -20.02 17.29 11.90
CA LYS A 482 -19.92 17.81 13.27
C LYS A 482 -20.13 16.72 14.32
N GLY A 483 -21.05 15.78 14.08
CA GLY A 483 -21.26 14.64 14.95
C GLY A 483 -20.07 13.70 14.97
N TRP A 484 -19.46 13.44 13.82
CA TRP A 484 -18.21 12.66 13.72
C TRP A 484 -17.08 13.26 14.57
N TYR A 485 -16.82 14.56 14.43
CA TYR A 485 -15.78 15.22 15.23
C TYR A 485 -16.06 15.17 16.73
N LYS A 486 -17.33 15.30 17.15
CA LYS A 486 -17.69 15.11 18.56
C LYS A 486 -17.40 13.71 19.06
N ALA A 487 -17.63 12.68 18.22
CA ALA A 487 -17.30 11.30 18.55
C ALA A 487 -15.78 11.08 18.69
N ILE A 488 -14.99 11.67 17.80
CA ILE A 488 -13.52 11.63 17.88
C ILE A 488 -13.04 12.35 19.15
N GLU A 489 -13.51 13.56 19.45
CA GLU A 489 -13.14 14.31 20.68
C GLU A 489 -13.49 13.53 21.95
N ALA A 490 -14.66 12.90 21.99
CA ALA A 490 -15.07 12.07 23.14
C ALA A 490 -14.16 10.84 23.29
N LEU A 491 -13.77 10.19 22.20
CA LEU A 491 -12.84 9.07 22.21
C LEU A 491 -11.44 9.50 22.68
N GLU A 492 -10.94 10.62 22.18
CA GLU A 492 -9.64 11.18 22.62
C GLU A 492 -9.65 11.56 24.11
N TYR A 493 -10.77 12.10 24.60
CA TYR A 493 -10.92 12.36 26.03
C TYR A 493 -10.90 11.07 26.86
N TRP A 494 -11.61 10.03 26.41
CA TRP A 494 -11.62 8.71 27.05
C TRP A 494 -10.22 8.09 27.17
N THR A 495 -9.41 8.21 26.11
CA THR A 495 -8.04 7.65 26.10
C THR A 495 -7.04 8.42 26.96
N LYS A 496 -7.34 9.68 27.35
CA LYS A 496 -6.47 10.48 28.24
C LYS A 496 -6.71 10.20 29.74
N ILE A 497 -7.81 9.55 30.09
CA ILE A 497 -8.19 9.26 31.48
C ILE A 497 -7.63 7.90 31.94
N ASN A 498 -7.29 7.05 31.03
CA ASN A 498 -6.67 5.74 31.26
C ASN A 498 -5.17 5.80 31.02
#